data_5ff140270864010a367087e36acf8b2a
#
_entry.id   5ff140270864010a367087e36acf8b2a
#
_cell.length_a   1.000
_cell.length_b   1.000
_cell.length_c   1.000
_cell.angle_alpha   90.00
_cell.angle_beta   90.00
_cell.angle_gamma   90.00
#
_symmetry.space_group_name_H-M   'P 1'
#
loop_
_entity.id
_entity.type
_entity.pdbx_description
1 polymer ?
#
loop_
_entity_poly.entity_id
_entity_poly.type
_entity_poly.pdbx_seq_one_letter_code
_entity_poly.pdbx_strand_id
1 'polypeptide(L)'
;FFADIIDAAEADRIGLVNRVVPDAQLDAFVADWTDRLIALPPIALAQSKRMLNNSMNVTLEEALDDEGVAQTVNFGTKDTPEAIAAWMEKRNPVFKGR
;
A
#
# COMPACT_ATOMS: atom_id res chain seq x y z
N PHE A 1 -21.47 20.28 2.49
CA PHE A 1 -22.08 21.53 2.97
C PHE A 1 -23.55 21.33 3.41
N PHE A 2 -24.26 20.41 2.80
CA PHE A 2 -25.68 20.15 3.13
C PHE A 2 -25.84 19.13 4.26
N ALA A 3 -24.78 18.40 4.62
CA ALA A 3 -24.77 17.35 5.65
C ALA A 3 -25.81 16.24 5.43
N ASP A 4 -26.09 15.93 4.18
CA ASP A 4 -26.98 14.82 3.83
C ASP A 4 -26.36 13.48 4.24
N ILE A 5 -27.21 12.56 4.70
CA ILE A 5 -26.81 11.18 4.99
C ILE A 5 -26.73 10.44 3.66
N ILE A 6 -25.56 9.87 3.38
CA ILE A 6 -25.33 9.00 2.22
C ILE A 6 -25.26 7.54 2.64
N ASP A 7 -25.67 6.64 1.77
CA ASP A 7 -25.55 5.21 2.00
C ASP A 7 -24.17 4.66 1.56
N ALA A 8 -23.93 3.38 1.81
CA ALA A 8 -22.66 2.73 1.47
C ALA A 8 -22.41 2.71 -0.05
N ALA A 9 -23.44 2.55 -0.86
CA ALA A 9 -23.32 2.52 -2.32
C ALA A 9 -22.90 3.89 -2.87
N GLU A 10 -23.46 4.97 -2.34
CA GLU A 10 -23.05 6.33 -2.70
C GLU A 10 -21.63 6.63 -2.21
N ALA A 11 -21.26 6.19 -1.01
CA ALA A 11 -19.90 6.34 -0.48
C ALA A 11 -18.85 5.64 -1.37
N ASP A 12 -19.16 4.47 -1.91
CA ASP A 12 -18.30 3.76 -2.89
C ASP A 12 -18.22 4.52 -4.22
N ARG A 13 -19.37 4.96 -4.74
CA ARG A 13 -19.47 5.69 -6.01
C ARG A 13 -18.62 6.98 -6.03
N ILE A 14 -18.61 7.71 -4.92
CA ILE A 14 -17.83 8.97 -4.80
C ILE A 14 -16.39 8.77 -4.32
N GLY A 15 -15.96 7.52 -4.08
CA GLY A 15 -14.59 7.19 -3.64
C GLY A 15 -14.31 7.52 -2.16
N LEU A 16 -15.34 7.68 -1.33
CA LEU A 16 -15.18 7.94 0.11
C LEU A 16 -14.69 6.68 0.85
N VAL A 17 -15.11 5.51 0.41
CA VAL A 17 -14.68 4.20 0.92
C VAL A 17 -13.99 3.39 -0.18
N ASN A 18 -13.13 2.46 0.21
CA ASN A 18 -12.38 1.65 -0.74
C ASN A 18 -13.20 0.50 -1.33
N ARG A 19 -14.12 -0.05 -0.55
CA ARG A 19 -15.01 -1.15 -0.94
C ARG A 19 -16.25 -1.17 -0.06
N VAL A 20 -17.32 -1.68 -0.62
CA VAL A 20 -18.55 -2.02 0.08
C VAL A 20 -18.75 -3.54 -0.05
N VAL A 21 -18.99 -4.18 1.06
CA VAL A 21 -19.27 -5.63 1.15
C VAL A 21 -20.47 -5.86 2.07
N PRO A 22 -21.18 -7.00 1.95
CA PRO A 22 -22.22 -7.37 2.92
C PRO A 22 -21.66 -7.45 4.34
N ASP A 23 -22.41 -7.02 5.34
CA ASP A 23 -21.99 -6.99 6.76
C ASP A 23 -21.39 -8.32 7.22
N ALA A 24 -22.03 -9.43 6.86
CA ALA A 24 -21.57 -10.77 7.23
C ALA A 24 -20.19 -11.15 6.62
N GLN A 25 -19.68 -10.39 5.64
CA GLN A 25 -18.42 -10.63 4.96
C GLN A 25 -17.32 -9.62 5.37
N LEU A 26 -17.66 -8.61 6.15
CA LEU A 26 -16.74 -7.50 6.45
C LEU A 26 -15.46 -7.99 7.13
N ASP A 27 -15.59 -8.79 8.18
CA ASP A 27 -14.42 -9.27 8.95
C ASP A 27 -13.51 -10.15 8.08
N ALA A 28 -14.09 -11.05 7.29
CA ALA A 28 -13.31 -11.90 6.39
C ALA A 28 -12.61 -11.08 5.29
N PHE A 29 -13.28 -10.07 4.76
CA PHE A 29 -12.72 -9.17 3.75
C PHE A 29 -11.56 -8.33 4.32
N VAL A 30 -11.73 -7.79 5.53
CA VAL A 30 -10.66 -7.04 6.21
C VAL A 30 -9.48 -7.93 6.55
N ALA A 31 -9.72 -9.17 7.01
CA ALA A 31 -8.67 -10.15 7.28
C ALA A 31 -7.85 -10.45 6.00
N ASP A 32 -8.51 -10.74 4.87
CA ASP A 32 -7.81 -10.97 3.59
C ASP A 32 -6.91 -9.79 3.20
N TRP A 33 -7.42 -8.56 3.30
CA TRP A 33 -6.61 -7.38 2.98
C TRP A 33 -5.44 -7.18 3.93
N THR A 34 -5.65 -7.45 5.22
CA THR A 34 -4.61 -7.36 6.24
C THR A 34 -3.50 -8.39 5.97
N ASP A 35 -3.86 -9.63 5.69
CA ASP A 35 -2.91 -10.70 5.39
C ASP A 35 -2.09 -10.39 4.13
N ARG A 36 -2.72 -9.83 3.10
CA ARG A 36 -2.04 -9.38 1.89
C ARG A 36 -1.05 -8.24 2.17
N LEU A 37 -1.43 -7.27 3.02
CA LEU A 37 -0.53 -6.16 3.39
C LEU A 37 0.65 -6.64 4.25
N ILE A 38 0.43 -7.57 5.18
CA ILE A 38 1.48 -8.15 6.03
C ILE A 38 2.50 -8.94 5.20
N ALA A 39 2.08 -9.54 4.10
CA ALA A 39 2.94 -10.28 3.20
C ALA A 39 3.85 -9.38 2.33
N LEU A 40 3.66 -8.06 2.32
CA LEU A 40 4.45 -7.12 1.53
C LEU A 40 5.75 -6.70 2.26
N PRO A 41 6.79 -6.21 1.52
CA PRO A 41 8.02 -5.72 2.13
C PRO A 41 7.74 -4.46 2.96
N PRO A 42 7.88 -4.50 4.29
CA PRO A 42 7.36 -3.45 5.17
C PRO A 42 8.08 -2.11 5.02
N ILE A 43 9.38 -2.11 4.69
CA ILE A 43 10.15 -0.88 4.45
C ILE A 43 9.64 -0.20 3.17
N ALA A 44 9.49 -0.94 2.07
CA ALA A 44 8.97 -0.38 0.82
C ALA A 44 7.54 0.15 0.99
N LEU A 45 6.69 -0.59 1.70
CA LEU A 45 5.31 -0.17 1.98
C LEU A 45 5.27 1.13 2.82
N ALA A 46 6.12 1.24 3.84
CA ALA A 46 6.22 2.45 4.66
C ALA A 46 6.70 3.66 3.84
N GLN A 47 7.72 3.48 2.98
CA GLN A 47 8.20 4.52 2.09
C GLN A 47 7.14 4.98 1.09
N SER A 48 6.45 4.04 0.44
CA SER A 48 5.36 4.34 -0.49
C SER A 48 4.24 5.14 0.18
N LYS A 49 3.83 4.74 1.39
CA LYS A 49 2.81 5.48 2.15
C LYS A 49 3.28 6.89 2.51
N ARG A 50 4.54 7.05 2.94
CA ARG A 50 5.13 8.37 3.23
C ARG A 50 5.09 9.29 2.01
N MET A 51 5.54 8.80 0.86
CA MET A 51 5.57 9.56 -0.38
C MET A 51 4.16 9.94 -0.85
N LEU A 52 3.20 9.01 -0.81
CA LEU A 52 1.80 9.28 -1.16
C LEU A 52 1.19 10.35 -0.24
N ASN A 53 1.41 10.26 1.07
CA ASN A 53 0.90 11.27 2.00
C ASN A 53 1.51 12.66 1.78
N ASN A 54 2.73 12.73 1.26
CA ASN A 54 3.44 13.99 0.98
C ASN A 54 3.19 14.53 -0.43
N SER A 55 2.64 13.74 -1.34
CA SER A 55 2.54 14.05 -2.78
C SER A 55 1.82 15.35 -3.13
N MET A 56 0.91 15.81 -2.25
CA MET A 56 0.19 17.07 -2.43
C MET A 56 0.94 18.30 -1.91
N ASN A 57 2.11 18.11 -1.27
CA ASN A 57 2.87 19.18 -0.60
C ASN A 57 4.22 19.46 -1.27
N VAL A 58 4.58 18.73 -2.31
CA VAL A 58 5.87 18.79 -2.98
C VAL A 58 5.72 18.99 -4.48
N THR A 59 6.75 19.50 -5.13
CA THR A 59 6.84 19.56 -6.59
C THR A 59 7.10 18.18 -7.18
N LEU A 60 6.90 18.02 -8.49
CA LEU A 60 7.24 16.77 -9.18
C LEU A 60 8.74 16.43 -9.04
N GLU A 61 9.61 17.42 -9.11
CA GLU A 61 11.07 17.23 -8.96
C GLU A 61 11.40 16.68 -7.57
N GLU A 62 10.89 17.29 -6.52
CA GLU A 62 11.06 16.81 -5.14
C GLU A 62 10.46 15.41 -4.92
N ALA A 63 9.34 15.10 -5.56
CA ALA A 63 8.72 13.77 -5.48
C ALA A 63 9.61 12.70 -6.15
N LEU A 64 10.23 13.00 -7.28
CA LEU A 64 11.18 12.10 -7.96
C LEU A 64 12.46 11.90 -7.16
N ASP A 65 12.99 12.95 -6.52
CA ASP A 65 14.14 12.85 -5.63
C ASP A 65 13.81 11.97 -4.41
N ASP A 66 12.65 12.16 -3.79
CA ASP A 66 12.15 11.33 -2.68
C ASP A 66 12.04 9.85 -3.10
N GLU A 67 11.56 9.56 -4.31
CA GLU A 67 11.50 8.21 -4.84
C GLU A 67 12.91 7.61 -5.03
N GLY A 68 13.84 8.38 -5.57
CA GLY A 68 15.24 7.96 -5.72
C GLY A 68 15.88 7.58 -4.38
N VAL A 69 15.66 8.39 -3.34
CA VAL A 69 16.11 8.10 -1.98
C VAL A 69 15.43 6.82 -1.43
N ALA A 70 14.11 6.70 -1.59
CA ALA A 70 13.37 5.52 -1.13
C ALA A 70 13.86 4.23 -1.82
N GLN A 71 14.13 4.28 -3.12
CA GLN A 71 14.70 3.15 -3.87
C GLN A 71 16.09 2.77 -3.35
N THR A 72 16.94 3.76 -3.07
CA THR A 72 18.28 3.50 -2.50
C THR A 72 18.18 2.77 -1.18
N VAL A 73 17.26 3.17 -0.30
CA VAL A 73 17.00 2.46 0.97
C VAL A 73 16.53 1.02 0.71
N ASN A 74 15.56 0.83 -0.20
CA ASN A 74 15.03 -0.49 -0.54
C ASN A 74 16.10 -1.43 -1.09
N PHE A 75 16.97 -0.96 -2.00
CA PHE A 75 18.08 -1.75 -2.53
C PHE A 75 19.10 -2.18 -1.44
N GLY A 76 19.20 -1.41 -0.36
CA GLY A 76 20.03 -1.76 0.80
C GLY A 76 19.41 -2.82 1.73
N THR A 77 18.14 -3.19 1.54
CA THR A 77 17.46 -4.19 2.37
C THR A 77 17.72 -5.62 1.88
N LYS A 78 17.50 -6.60 2.76
CA LYS A 78 17.49 -8.02 2.38
C LYS A 78 16.23 -8.45 1.64
N ASP A 79 15.18 -7.63 1.68
CA ASP A 79 13.92 -7.90 1.01
C ASP A 79 14.04 -7.75 -0.52
N THR A 80 14.92 -6.87 -1.02
CA THR A 80 15.16 -6.73 -2.46
C THR A 80 15.77 -7.98 -3.10
N PRO A 81 16.91 -8.54 -2.63
CA PRO A 81 17.42 -9.79 -3.19
C PRO A 81 16.47 -10.97 -3.00
N GLU A 82 15.69 -11.02 -1.91
CA GLU A 82 14.65 -12.02 -1.74
C GLU A 82 13.55 -11.90 -2.81
N ALA A 83 13.10 -10.69 -3.10
CA ALA A 83 12.11 -10.46 -4.15
C ALA A 83 12.61 -10.95 -5.51
N ILE A 84 13.87 -10.64 -5.86
CA ILE A 84 14.49 -11.06 -7.12
C ILE A 84 14.61 -12.61 -7.18
N ALA A 85 15.11 -13.24 -6.10
CA ALA A 85 15.25 -14.68 -6.03
C ALA A 85 13.90 -15.39 -6.14
N ALA A 86 12.90 -14.94 -5.38
CA ALA A 86 11.54 -15.49 -5.42
C ALA A 86 10.92 -15.39 -6.81
N TRP A 87 11.12 -14.26 -7.50
CA TRP A 87 10.62 -14.07 -8.87
C TRP A 87 11.29 -15.05 -9.85
N MET A 88 12.60 -15.21 -9.77
CA MET A 88 13.35 -16.16 -10.63
C MET A 88 12.94 -17.62 -10.36
N GLU A 89 12.70 -17.96 -9.10
CA GLU A 89 12.31 -19.30 -8.64
C GLU A 89 10.79 -19.56 -8.76
N LYS A 90 9.99 -18.56 -9.17
CA LYS A 90 8.54 -18.62 -9.29
C LYS A 90 7.83 -19.05 -7.99
N ARG A 91 8.32 -18.57 -6.86
CA ARG A 91 7.74 -18.77 -5.52
C ARG A 91 7.29 -17.45 -4.91
N ASN A 92 6.51 -17.53 -3.84
CA ASN A 92 6.18 -16.35 -3.05
C ASN A 92 7.41 -15.89 -2.25
N PRO A 93 7.72 -14.59 -2.21
CA PRO A 93 8.78 -14.02 -1.39
C PRO A 93 8.41 -14.07 0.10
N VAL A 94 9.45 -14.04 0.97
CA VAL A 94 9.30 -13.94 2.43
C VAL A 94 10.04 -12.70 2.91
N PHE A 95 9.33 -11.61 3.07
CA PHE A 95 9.91 -10.34 3.49
C PHE A 95 10.08 -10.26 5.01
N LYS A 96 11.13 -9.56 5.45
CA LYS A 96 11.50 -9.44 6.87
C LYS A 96 11.74 -8.01 7.33
N GLY A 97 11.68 -7.02 6.43
CA GLY A 97 11.86 -5.61 6.76
C GLY A 97 13.27 -5.23 7.25
N ARG A 98 14.31 -5.82 6.70
CA ARG A 98 15.70 -5.56 7.13
C ARG A 98 16.71 -5.66 6.00
#